data_c959a6e5b7c71a9004b8ec56ee849c94
#
_entry.id   c959a6e5b7c71a9004b8ec56ee849c94
#
_cell.length_a   1.000
_cell.length_b   1.000
_cell.length_c   1.000
_cell.angle_alpha   90.00
_cell.angle_beta   90.00
_cell.angle_gamma   90.00
#
_symmetry.space_group_name_H-M   'P 1'
#
loop_
_entity.id
_entity.type
_entity.pdbx_description
1 polymer ?
#
loop_
_entity_poly.entity_id
_entity_poly.type
_entity_poly.pdbx_seq_one_letter_code
_entity_poly.pdbx_strand_id
1 'polypeptide(L)'
;MDESSGDGDLGNEGHGGEGPAPSHSHTVQASDSPITVPGWDEYFLGIATAVSARAKCMRRRVGAVLVHEHRIIATGYNGAAPGRPDCLEGACPRGRLGYAEVPAFSDYDVPGTPGFCIAIHAEVNALLFATRDTAGCTAYVTDQPCPGCRKALAAAGVVRAVWPGGQFDVDELVDWSR
;
A
#
# COMPACT_ATOMS: atom_id res chain seq x y z
N MET A 1 -27.74 63.58 -28.09
CA MET A 1 -26.58 64.38 -28.48
C MET A 1 -25.39 63.56 -28.03
N ASP A 2 -24.58 62.91 -28.76
CA ASP A 2 -24.26 63.00 -30.22
C ASP A 2 -23.67 61.62 -30.61
N GLU A 3 -23.94 61.27 -31.85
CA GLU A 3 -23.49 60.09 -32.55
C GLU A 3 -21.99 60.17 -32.86
N SER A 4 -21.30 59.04 -32.94
CA SER A 4 -20.54 58.77 -34.18
C SER A 4 -20.10 57.33 -34.32
N SER A 5 -20.56 56.83 -35.43
CA SER A 5 -20.22 55.53 -36.04
C SER A 5 -18.75 55.47 -36.43
N GLY A 6 -18.22 54.26 -36.46
CA GLY A 6 -16.94 53.91 -37.04
C GLY A 6 -16.95 52.45 -37.50
N ASP A 7 -17.38 52.23 -38.72
CA ASP A 7 -17.20 51.00 -39.48
C ASP A 7 -15.70 50.78 -39.75
N GLY A 8 -15.23 49.58 -39.61
CA GLY A 8 -13.82 49.19 -39.85
C GLY A 8 -13.65 47.71 -40.08
N ASP A 9 -13.95 47.32 -41.29
CA ASP A 9 -13.25 46.34 -42.14
C ASP A 9 -12.98 44.90 -41.66
N LEU A 10 -13.60 44.00 -42.44
CA LEU A 10 -13.44 42.57 -42.47
C LEU A 10 -12.10 42.19 -43.09
N GLY A 11 -11.13 41.78 -42.30
CA GLY A 11 -9.92 41.09 -42.73
C GLY A 11 -10.07 39.58 -42.58
N ASN A 12 -10.49 38.90 -43.62
CA ASN A 12 -10.44 37.45 -43.78
C ASN A 12 -9.09 37.05 -44.32
N GLU A 13 -8.21 36.47 -43.45
CA GLU A 13 -7.03 35.69 -43.84
C GLU A 13 -6.70 34.74 -42.68
N GLY A 14 -6.50 33.46 -42.77
CA GLY A 14 -6.02 32.53 -43.72
C GLY A 14 -6.13 31.15 -43.10
N HIS A 15 -6.47 30.22 -43.94
CA HIS A 15 -6.44 28.77 -43.63
C HIS A 15 -5.06 28.32 -43.23
N GLY A 16 -4.84 28.08 -41.91
CA GLY A 16 -3.72 27.30 -41.37
C GLY A 16 -4.08 25.83 -41.45
N GLY A 17 -3.46 25.11 -42.39
CA GLY A 17 -3.66 23.70 -42.58
C GLY A 17 -3.31 22.91 -41.31
N GLU A 18 -4.25 22.15 -40.79
CA GLU A 18 -4.00 21.07 -39.80
C GLU A 18 -3.17 20.00 -40.49
N GLY A 19 -1.90 19.94 -40.14
CA GLY A 19 -1.06 18.82 -40.49
C GLY A 19 -1.63 17.52 -39.90
N PRO A 20 -1.44 16.35 -40.55
CA PRO A 20 -1.97 15.09 -40.06
C PRO A 20 -1.38 14.80 -38.68
N ALA A 21 -2.25 14.47 -37.74
CA ALA A 21 -1.85 14.03 -36.40
C ALA A 21 -0.86 12.84 -36.49
N PRO A 22 0.19 12.81 -35.66
CA PRO A 22 1.14 11.70 -35.68
C PRO A 22 0.41 10.40 -35.35
N SER A 23 0.36 9.50 -36.31
CA SER A 23 -0.15 8.12 -36.11
C SER A 23 0.86 7.38 -35.22
N HIS A 24 0.58 7.31 -33.92
CA HIS A 24 1.31 6.44 -33.02
C HIS A 24 0.91 4.98 -33.28
N SER A 25 1.54 4.35 -34.25
CA SER A 25 1.47 2.90 -34.39
C SER A 25 2.30 2.28 -33.27
N HIS A 26 1.65 1.94 -32.16
CA HIS A 26 2.24 1.05 -31.16
C HIS A 26 2.32 -0.35 -31.75
N THR A 27 3.45 -0.66 -32.37
CA THR A 27 3.78 -2.04 -32.74
C THR A 27 4.12 -2.77 -31.44
N VAL A 28 3.13 -3.45 -30.87
CA VAL A 28 3.37 -4.40 -29.78
C VAL A 28 4.13 -5.57 -30.42
N GLN A 29 5.44 -5.63 -30.15
CA GLN A 29 6.22 -6.81 -30.47
C GLN A 29 5.75 -7.91 -29.51
N ALA A 30 5.04 -8.91 -30.03
CA ALA A 30 4.75 -10.11 -29.30
C ALA A 30 6.09 -10.80 -28.99
N SER A 31 6.45 -10.92 -27.71
CA SER A 31 7.57 -11.77 -27.31
C SER A 31 7.17 -13.22 -27.54
N ASP A 32 8.05 -14.01 -28.16
CA ASP A 32 7.84 -15.46 -28.39
C ASP A 32 7.82 -16.28 -27.07
N SER A 33 7.97 -15.63 -25.92
CA SER A 33 7.89 -16.29 -24.63
C SER A 33 6.43 -16.54 -24.26
N PRO A 34 6.08 -17.75 -23.81
CA PRO A 34 4.72 -18.04 -23.39
C PRO A 34 4.32 -17.12 -22.23
N ILE A 35 3.13 -16.51 -22.33
CA ILE A 35 2.58 -15.69 -21.25
C ILE A 35 2.28 -16.61 -20.07
N THR A 36 2.98 -16.41 -18.96
CA THR A 36 2.73 -17.12 -17.70
C THR A 36 1.91 -16.24 -16.77
N VAL A 37 0.76 -16.73 -16.35
CA VAL A 37 -0.08 -16.05 -15.37
C VAL A 37 0.38 -16.45 -13.97
N PRO A 38 0.71 -15.50 -13.07
CA PRO A 38 1.11 -15.82 -11.70
C PRO A 38 -0.04 -16.47 -10.93
N GLY A 39 0.30 -17.31 -9.95
CA GLY A 39 -0.69 -17.81 -8.99
C GLY A 39 -1.28 -16.67 -8.13
N TRP A 40 -2.44 -16.92 -7.54
CA TRP A 40 -3.13 -15.89 -6.75
C TRP A 40 -2.29 -15.36 -5.60
N ASP A 41 -1.55 -16.21 -4.89
CA ASP A 41 -0.70 -15.79 -3.79
C ASP A 41 0.44 -14.89 -4.29
N GLU A 42 1.11 -15.27 -5.37
CA GLU A 42 2.16 -14.47 -6.00
C GLU A 42 1.62 -13.11 -6.47
N TYR A 43 0.46 -13.11 -7.11
CA TYR A 43 -0.20 -11.90 -7.59
C TYR A 43 -0.50 -10.93 -6.44
N PHE A 44 -1.15 -11.40 -5.37
CA PHE A 44 -1.51 -10.53 -4.25
C PHE A 44 -0.31 -10.13 -3.39
N LEU A 45 0.72 -10.96 -3.25
CA LEU A 45 1.99 -10.57 -2.63
C LEU A 45 2.71 -9.50 -3.46
N GLY A 46 2.63 -9.55 -4.79
CA GLY A 46 3.11 -8.48 -5.67
C GLY A 46 2.40 -7.15 -5.39
N ILE A 47 1.08 -7.17 -5.21
CA ILE A 47 0.30 -5.98 -4.85
C ILE A 47 0.67 -5.50 -3.45
N ALA A 48 0.80 -6.38 -2.46
CA ALA A 48 1.25 -6.02 -1.11
C ALA A 48 2.63 -5.34 -1.14
N THR A 49 3.53 -5.81 -2.01
CA THR A 49 4.83 -5.18 -2.24
C THR A 49 4.68 -3.76 -2.79
N ALA A 50 3.83 -3.54 -3.77
CA ALA A 50 3.55 -2.20 -4.29
C ALA A 50 2.95 -1.28 -3.21
N VAL A 51 2.05 -1.81 -2.37
CA VAL A 51 1.46 -1.09 -1.22
C VAL A 51 2.55 -0.68 -0.22
N SER A 52 3.52 -1.55 0.06
CA SER A 52 4.61 -1.29 1.01
C SER A 52 5.46 -0.06 0.62
N ALA A 53 5.51 0.30 -0.67
CA ALA A 53 6.22 1.47 -1.15
C ALA A 53 5.68 2.80 -0.57
N ARG A 54 4.43 2.81 -0.09
CA ARG A 54 3.82 3.97 0.59
C ARG A 54 4.21 4.09 2.06
N ALA A 55 4.79 3.06 2.65
CA ALA A 55 5.19 3.08 4.05
C ALA A 55 6.27 4.13 4.32
N LYS A 56 6.11 4.84 5.42
CA LYS A 56 7.02 5.93 5.84
C LYS A 56 7.91 5.51 7.01
N CYS A 57 8.24 4.24 7.10
CA CYS A 57 9.15 3.71 8.11
C CYS A 57 10.59 3.67 7.58
N MET A 58 11.54 4.17 8.37
CA MET A 58 12.95 4.13 8.02
C MET A 58 13.59 2.75 8.21
N ARG A 59 12.93 1.86 8.97
CA ARG A 59 13.51 0.55 9.32
C ARG A 59 12.96 -0.57 8.44
N ARG A 60 11.63 -0.67 8.32
CA ARG A 60 10.97 -1.74 7.58
C ARG A 60 9.70 -1.20 6.93
N ARG A 61 9.58 -1.38 5.64
CA ARG A 61 8.37 -1.01 4.88
C ARG A 61 7.54 -2.25 4.65
N VAL A 62 6.37 -2.27 5.26
CA VAL A 62 5.45 -3.40 5.20
C VAL A 62 4.17 -2.96 4.51
N GLY A 63 3.66 -3.80 3.62
CA GLY A 63 2.36 -3.65 2.96
C GLY A 63 1.49 -4.86 3.24
N ALA A 64 0.20 -4.64 3.37
CA ALA A 64 -0.81 -5.66 3.55
C ALA A 64 -1.98 -5.46 2.59
N VAL A 65 -2.56 -6.55 2.12
CA VAL A 65 -3.74 -6.57 1.25
C VAL A 65 -4.73 -7.59 1.81
N LEU A 66 -5.96 -7.18 2.07
CA LEU A 66 -7.04 -8.07 2.45
C LEU A 66 -7.85 -8.45 1.21
N VAL A 67 -8.03 -9.75 1.00
CA VAL A 67 -8.67 -10.31 -0.20
C VAL A 67 -9.79 -11.24 0.21
N HIS A 68 -10.96 -11.05 -0.38
CA HIS A 68 -12.10 -11.95 -0.26
C HIS A 68 -12.50 -12.40 -1.67
N GLU A 69 -12.62 -13.70 -1.92
CA GLU A 69 -13.00 -14.26 -3.24
C GLU A 69 -12.23 -13.63 -4.42
N HIS A 70 -10.91 -13.54 -4.29
CA HIS A 70 -10.01 -12.91 -5.27
C HIS A 70 -10.28 -11.41 -5.54
N ARG A 71 -10.98 -10.71 -4.64
CA ARG A 71 -11.21 -9.27 -4.70
C ARG A 71 -10.53 -8.58 -3.53
N ILE A 72 -9.79 -7.54 -3.83
CA ILE A 72 -9.18 -6.68 -2.80
C ILE A 72 -10.29 -5.89 -2.13
N ILE A 73 -10.37 -5.99 -0.80
CA ILE A 73 -11.30 -5.22 0.02
C ILE A 73 -10.64 -4.10 0.80
N ALA A 74 -9.36 -4.25 1.11
CA ALA A 74 -8.56 -3.21 1.76
C ALA A 74 -7.08 -3.38 1.46
N THR A 75 -6.35 -2.29 1.60
CA THR A 75 -4.88 -2.26 1.64
C THR A 75 -4.42 -1.49 2.85
N GLY A 76 -3.23 -1.81 3.36
CA GLY A 76 -2.62 -1.11 4.47
C GLY A 76 -1.10 -1.11 4.34
N TYR A 77 -0.47 -0.06 4.82
CA TYR A 77 0.98 0.02 4.96
C TYR A 77 1.33 0.54 6.35
N ASN A 78 2.51 0.20 6.85
CA ASN A 78 2.88 0.63 8.19
C ASN A 78 3.29 2.12 8.21
N GLY A 79 2.84 2.83 9.25
CA GLY A 79 3.11 4.25 9.42
C GLY A 79 2.42 4.84 10.62
N ALA A 80 2.74 6.10 10.95
CA ALA A 80 2.05 6.84 12.00
C ALA A 80 0.56 7.03 11.66
N ALA A 81 -0.24 7.29 12.69
CA ALA A 81 -1.64 7.62 12.51
C ALA A 81 -1.82 8.85 11.60
N PRO A 82 -2.92 8.92 10.81
CA PRO A 82 -3.17 10.04 9.92
C PRO A 82 -3.07 11.41 10.63
N GLY A 83 -2.41 12.37 9.99
CA GLY A 83 -2.23 13.72 10.52
C GLY A 83 -1.18 13.82 11.63
N ARG A 84 -0.45 12.76 11.95
CA ARG A 84 0.65 12.79 12.93
C ARG A 84 2.00 12.73 12.20
N PRO A 85 3.04 13.38 12.77
CA PRO A 85 4.40 13.25 12.25
C PRO A 85 4.85 11.80 12.22
N ASP A 86 5.55 11.42 11.17
CA ASP A 86 5.96 10.03 10.92
C ASP A 86 7.45 9.77 11.17
N CYS A 87 7.88 8.57 10.83
CA CYS A 87 9.26 8.13 11.05
C CYS A 87 10.25 8.91 10.17
N LEU A 88 9.88 9.28 8.93
CA LEU A 88 10.73 10.09 8.04
C LEU A 88 10.88 11.52 8.55
N GLU A 89 9.89 12.02 9.29
CA GLU A 89 9.90 13.32 9.96
C GLU A 89 10.60 13.27 11.34
N GLY A 90 11.17 12.11 11.68
CA GLY A 90 11.92 11.92 12.93
C GLY A 90 11.05 11.77 14.19
N ALA A 91 9.74 11.55 14.07
CA ALA A 91 8.86 11.44 15.23
C ALA A 91 8.98 10.09 15.96
N CYS A 92 9.48 9.04 15.30
CA CYS A 92 9.58 7.70 15.88
C CYS A 92 10.87 7.55 16.72
N PRO A 93 10.78 7.31 18.06
CA PRO A 93 11.96 7.08 18.90
C PRO A 93 12.84 5.94 18.35
N ARG A 94 12.26 4.80 18.06
CA ARG A 94 12.96 3.64 17.45
C ARG A 94 13.55 3.96 16.07
N GLY A 95 12.89 4.79 15.28
CA GLY A 95 13.35 5.17 13.95
C GLY A 95 14.59 6.07 13.95
N ARG A 96 14.84 6.78 15.06
CA ARG A 96 16.03 7.65 15.24
C ARG A 96 17.29 6.86 15.57
N LEU A 97 17.16 5.61 16.01
CA LEU A 97 18.25 4.77 16.43
C LEU A 97 18.79 3.95 15.24
N GLY A 98 20.10 3.71 15.22
CA GLY A 98 20.71 2.68 14.39
C GLY A 98 20.24 1.28 14.81
N TYR A 99 20.46 0.29 13.96
CA TYR A 99 20.06 -1.09 14.30
C TYR A 99 20.73 -1.63 15.54
N ALA A 100 22.00 -1.29 15.75
CA ALA A 100 22.79 -1.72 16.92
C ALA A 100 22.44 -0.93 18.20
N GLU A 101 21.80 0.21 18.09
CA GLU A 101 21.47 1.07 19.22
C GLU A 101 20.10 0.73 19.84
N VAL A 102 19.30 -0.07 19.17
CA VAL A 102 18.03 -0.55 19.74
C VAL A 102 18.37 -1.63 20.78
N PRO A 103 17.99 -1.43 22.06
CA PRO A 103 18.28 -2.42 23.09
C PRO A 103 17.70 -3.80 22.73
N ALA A 104 18.47 -4.85 22.97
CA ALA A 104 18.00 -6.22 22.77
C ALA A 104 16.71 -6.44 23.57
N PHE A 105 15.77 -7.16 22.97
CA PHE A 105 14.44 -7.46 23.56
C PHE A 105 13.58 -6.22 23.87
N SER A 106 13.92 -5.02 23.35
CA SER A 106 13.09 -3.86 23.56
C SER A 106 11.72 -4.03 22.88
N ASP A 107 10.68 -3.83 23.67
CA ASP A 107 9.31 -3.81 23.18
C ASP A 107 9.06 -2.52 22.36
N TYR A 108 8.50 -2.67 21.16
CA TYR A 108 8.15 -1.53 20.33
C TYR A 108 6.78 -0.92 20.68
N ASP A 109 6.00 -1.58 21.55
CA ASP A 109 4.67 -1.10 21.97
C ASP A 109 4.71 -0.34 23.31
N VAL A 110 5.87 -0.25 24.00
CA VAL A 110 5.99 0.44 25.30
C VAL A 110 6.38 1.92 25.11
N PRO A 111 5.47 2.87 25.30
CA PRO A 111 5.76 4.29 25.21
C PRO A 111 6.83 4.75 26.22
N GLY A 112 7.64 5.72 25.81
CA GLY A 112 8.70 6.28 26.66
C GLY A 112 9.99 5.49 26.68
N THR A 113 10.06 4.36 25.97
CA THR A 113 11.30 3.59 25.80
C THR A 113 12.00 3.92 24.48
N PRO A 114 13.33 3.75 24.39
CA PRO A 114 14.05 3.93 23.11
C PRO A 114 13.59 2.97 22.01
N GLY A 115 13.04 1.81 22.40
CA GLY A 115 12.50 0.81 21.49
C GLY A 115 11.12 1.12 20.95
N PHE A 116 10.41 2.09 21.51
CA PHE A 116 9.03 2.40 21.12
C PHE A 116 8.91 2.83 19.65
N CYS A 117 7.94 2.25 18.96
CA CYS A 117 7.60 2.57 17.58
C CYS A 117 6.20 3.15 17.49
N ILE A 118 6.06 4.28 16.82
CA ILE A 118 4.76 4.96 16.63
C ILE A 118 3.95 4.40 15.46
N ALA A 119 4.51 3.47 14.70
CA ALA A 119 3.87 2.96 13.50
C ALA A 119 2.75 1.96 13.84
N ILE A 120 1.57 2.22 13.30
CA ILE A 120 0.51 1.22 13.19
C ILE A 120 0.97 0.22 12.11
N HIS A 121 0.86 -1.06 12.38
CA HIS A 121 1.27 -2.11 11.46
C HIS A 121 0.37 -2.16 10.22
N ALA A 122 0.90 -2.64 9.10
CA ALA A 122 0.22 -2.67 7.82
C ALA A 122 -1.09 -3.47 7.87
N GLU A 123 -1.08 -4.61 8.56
CA GLU A 123 -2.24 -5.48 8.75
C GLU A 123 -3.35 -4.76 9.52
N VAL A 124 -2.98 -4.09 10.61
CA VAL A 124 -3.94 -3.31 11.42
C VAL A 124 -4.50 -2.15 10.61
N ASN A 125 -3.67 -1.44 9.85
CA ASN A 125 -4.14 -0.38 8.95
C ASN A 125 -5.10 -0.93 7.89
N ALA A 126 -4.83 -2.09 7.30
CA ALA A 126 -5.73 -2.72 6.34
C ALA A 126 -7.10 -3.04 6.99
N LEU A 127 -7.10 -3.56 8.22
CA LEU A 127 -8.34 -3.84 8.97
C LEU A 127 -9.13 -2.57 9.30
N LEU A 128 -8.45 -1.51 9.79
CA LEU A 128 -9.10 -0.25 10.18
C LEU A 128 -9.76 0.47 9.01
N PHE A 129 -9.23 0.33 7.81
CA PHE A 129 -9.74 1.00 6.61
C PHE A 129 -10.47 0.03 5.65
N ALA A 130 -10.78 -1.18 6.09
CA ALA A 130 -11.60 -2.09 5.33
C ALA A 130 -13.03 -1.52 5.18
N THR A 131 -13.52 -1.50 3.94
CA THR A 131 -14.85 -0.96 3.60
C THR A 131 -15.95 -2.02 3.66
N ARG A 132 -15.59 -3.26 3.92
CA ARG A 132 -16.48 -4.43 4.00
C ARG A 132 -16.09 -5.31 5.16
N ASP A 133 -16.95 -6.30 5.46
CA ASP A 133 -16.64 -7.37 6.39
C ASP A 133 -15.35 -8.10 5.96
N THR A 134 -14.48 -8.36 6.92
CA THR A 134 -13.19 -9.03 6.76
C THR A 134 -13.25 -10.52 7.06
N ALA A 135 -14.41 -11.02 7.50
CA ALA A 135 -14.61 -12.44 7.73
C ALA A 135 -14.40 -13.26 6.43
N GLY A 136 -13.69 -14.37 6.55
CA GLY A 136 -13.34 -15.21 5.39
C GLY A 136 -12.24 -14.68 4.48
N CYS A 137 -11.63 -13.54 4.80
CA CYS A 137 -10.56 -12.98 3.99
C CYS A 137 -9.23 -13.73 4.15
N THR A 138 -8.39 -13.62 3.12
CA THR A 138 -6.96 -13.88 3.20
C THR A 138 -6.22 -12.54 3.29
N ALA A 139 -5.27 -12.44 4.22
CA ALA A 139 -4.33 -11.33 4.33
C ALA A 139 -3.02 -11.68 3.62
N TYR A 140 -2.60 -10.88 2.65
CA TYR A 140 -1.29 -10.98 2.02
C TYR A 140 -0.41 -9.87 2.55
N VAL A 141 0.71 -10.21 3.15
CA VAL A 141 1.60 -9.26 3.85
C VAL A 141 3.03 -9.45 3.35
N THR A 142 3.76 -8.37 3.17
CA THR A 142 5.15 -8.44 2.71
C THR A 142 6.11 -9.01 3.75
N ASP A 143 5.67 -9.19 4.99
CA ASP A 143 6.47 -9.68 6.12
C ASP A 143 5.60 -10.55 7.03
N GLN A 144 6.23 -11.46 7.78
CA GLN A 144 5.51 -12.32 8.70
C GLN A 144 4.71 -11.50 9.73
N PRO A 145 3.40 -11.71 9.87
CA PRO A 145 2.60 -11.03 10.88
C PRO A 145 3.10 -11.30 12.30
N CYS A 146 3.32 -10.24 13.07
CA CYS A 146 3.70 -10.36 14.48
C CYS A 146 2.53 -10.91 15.32
N PRO A 147 2.77 -11.38 16.56
CA PRO A 147 1.70 -11.94 17.41
C PRO A 147 0.50 -10.99 17.61
N GLY A 148 0.75 -9.67 17.74
CA GLY A 148 -0.31 -8.67 17.85
C GLY A 148 -1.17 -8.58 16.59
N CYS A 149 -0.54 -8.57 15.40
CA CYS A 149 -1.25 -8.57 14.13
C CYS A 149 -2.03 -9.87 13.89
N ARG A 150 -1.45 -11.03 14.27
CA ARG A 150 -2.19 -12.31 14.20
C ARG A 150 -3.48 -12.27 15.03
N LYS A 151 -3.42 -11.74 16.27
CA LYS A 151 -4.61 -11.56 17.11
C LYS A 151 -5.66 -10.66 16.44
N ALA A 152 -5.22 -9.53 15.87
CA ALA A 152 -6.12 -8.61 15.20
C ALA A 152 -6.77 -9.24 13.96
N LEU A 153 -5.99 -9.93 13.12
CA LEU A 153 -6.50 -10.65 11.95
C LEU A 153 -7.51 -11.73 12.34
N ALA A 154 -7.19 -12.56 13.33
CA ALA A 154 -8.10 -13.60 13.82
C ALA A 154 -9.39 -13.00 14.40
N ALA A 155 -9.30 -11.94 15.22
CA ALA A 155 -10.46 -11.25 15.78
C ALA A 155 -11.36 -10.62 14.71
N ALA A 156 -10.79 -10.25 13.56
CA ALA A 156 -11.51 -9.72 12.41
C ALA A 156 -12.06 -10.82 11.47
N GLY A 157 -11.93 -12.09 11.82
CA GLY A 157 -12.43 -13.21 11.04
C GLY A 157 -11.60 -13.55 9.80
N VAL A 158 -10.36 -13.03 9.69
CA VAL A 158 -9.44 -13.42 8.62
C VAL A 158 -9.05 -14.89 8.81
N VAL A 159 -9.14 -15.68 7.74
CA VAL A 159 -8.96 -17.14 7.80
C VAL A 159 -7.58 -17.60 7.35
N ARG A 160 -6.81 -16.73 6.69
CA ARG A 160 -5.47 -17.07 6.21
C ARG A 160 -4.60 -15.82 6.16
N ALA A 161 -3.32 -15.95 6.50
CA ALA A 161 -2.32 -14.91 6.26
C ALA A 161 -1.14 -15.51 5.50
N VAL A 162 -0.69 -14.84 4.44
CA VAL A 162 0.38 -15.28 3.53
C VAL A 162 1.45 -14.20 3.45
N TRP A 163 2.73 -14.61 3.51
CA TRP A 163 3.89 -13.73 3.33
C TRP A 163 5.00 -14.45 2.55
N PRO A 164 6.02 -13.77 2.05
CA PRO A 164 7.15 -14.42 1.40
C PRO A 164 7.85 -15.40 2.37
N GLY A 165 7.73 -16.68 2.10
CA GLY A 165 8.35 -17.74 2.91
C GLY A 165 7.41 -18.47 3.86
N GLY A 166 6.09 -18.14 3.89
CA GLY A 166 5.15 -18.91 4.71
C GLY A 166 3.72 -18.44 4.69
N GLN A 167 2.91 -19.13 5.45
CA GLN A 167 1.52 -18.77 5.69
C GLN A 167 1.07 -19.26 7.07
N PHE A 168 -0.02 -18.67 7.56
CA PHE A 168 -0.84 -19.20 8.67
C PHE A 168 -2.26 -19.43 8.16
N ASP A 169 -2.85 -20.58 8.47
CA ASP A 169 -4.28 -20.82 8.34
C ASP A 169 -5.02 -20.39 9.63
N VAL A 170 -6.36 -20.42 9.62
CA VAL A 170 -7.16 -19.91 10.73
C VAL A 170 -6.81 -20.53 12.09
N ASP A 171 -6.58 -21.83 12.15
CA ASP A 171 -6.24 -22.54 13.40
C ASP A 171 -4.85 -22.11 13.92
N GLU A 172 -3.90 -21.85 13.03
CA GLU A 172 -2.57 -21.35 13.38
C GLU A 172 -2.58 -19.87 13.75
N LEU A 173 -3.51 -19.08 13.20
CA LEU A 173 -3.69 -17.68 13.58
C LEU A 173 -4.13 -17.56 15.06
N VAL A 174 -4.89 -18.52 15.58
CA VAL A 174 -5.39 -18.53 16.96
C VAL A 174 -4.62 -19.43 17.90
N ASP A 175 -3.69 -20.23 17.38
CA ASP A 175 -2.80 -21.05 18.20
C ASP A 175 -1.64 -20.21 18.75
N TRP A 176 -1.71 -19.89 20.04
CA TRP A 176 -0.70 -19.10 20.74
C TRP A 176 0.38 -19.95 21.44
N SER A 177 0.40 -21.25 21.21
CA SER A 177 1.36 -22.18 21.81
C SER A 177 2.72 -22.19 21.09
N ARG A 178 2.85 -21.49 19.97
CA ARG A 178 4.04 -21.46 19.11
C ARG A 178 4.73 -20.10 19.11
#